data_fdd0944177de4a7d333423c89a236642
#
_entry.id   fdd0944177de4a7d333423c89a236642
#
_cell.length_a   1.000
_cell.length_b   1.000
_cell.length_c   1.000
_cell.angle_alpha   90.00
_cell.angle_beta   90.00
_cell.angle_gamma   90.00
#
_symmetry.space_group_name_H-M   'P 1'
#
loop_
_entity.id
_entity.type
_entity.pdbx_description
1 polymer ?
#
loop_
_entity_poly.entity_id
_entity_poly.type
_entity_poly.pdbx_seq_one_letter_code
_entity_poly.pdbx_strand_id
1 'polypeptide(L)'
;PNGWQFNIDLQNRTGTGYVYSDKFINDKDALIDLESWTNRKVITKPKLIKWKPSVLKNSWCDNVVTIGLGQGFIDPLESNGLYMVVYSITLLVKCILKGSPPKAYNRTMSKVHKDNSNYILHHYMLSQRDDTDFWRYYKKFDATKTVWDEYSKKTNEYTNLYPDAIWGQLGLYFDAPKP
;
A
#
# COMPACT_ATOMS: atom_id res chain seq x y z
N PRO A 1 -8.84 15.44 8.86
CA PRO A 1 -7.57 14.80 9.14
C PRO A 1 -6.67 14.68 7.88
N ASN A 2 -5.36 14.84 8.09
CA ASN A 2 -4.36 14.85 7.01
C ASN A 2 -3.79 13.45 6.74
N GLY A 3 -4.68 12.46 6.63
CA GLY A 3 -4.32 11.07 6.42
C GLY A 3 -5.48 10.13 6.73
N TRP A 4 -5.15 8.87 7.04
CA TRP A 4 -6.12 7.83 7.33
C TRP A 4 -5.74 7.03 8.58
N GLN A 5 -6.73 6.44 9.22
CA GLN A 5 -6.58 5.67 10.43
C GLN A 5 -6.98 4.22 10.17
N PHE A 6 -6.24 3.30 10.77
CA PHE A 6 -6.64 1.91 10.85
C PHE A 6 -7.02 1.53 12.28
N ASN A 7 -7.98 0.62 12.41
CA ASN A 7 -8.39 -0.01 13.64
C ASN A 7 -8.45 -1.52 13.40
N ILE A 8 -7.68 -2.27 14.17
CA ILE A 8 -7.58 -3.72 14.06
C ILE A 8 -8.00 -4.31 15.39
N ASP A 9 -9.17 -4.90 15.44
CA ASP A 9 -9.70 -5.54 16.65
C ASP A 9 -8.99 -6.89 16.86
N LEU A 10 -8.35 -7.03 18.02
CA LEU A 10 -7.71 -8.24 18.50
C LEU A 10 -8.52 -8.79 19.69
N GLN A 11 -8.20 -9.99 20.17
CA GLN A 11 -8.93 -10.64 21.25
C GLN A 11 -9.02 -9.80 22.53
N ASN A 12 -7.96 -9.05 22.87
CA ASN A 12 -7.85 -8.31 24.13
C ASN A 12 -7.61 -6.81 23.98
N ARG A 13 -7.49 -6.30 22.77
CA ARG A 13 -7.28 -4.88 22.48
C ARG A 13 -7.62 -4.55 21.04
N THR A 14 -7.74 -3.28 20.73
CA THR A 14 -7.75 -2.76 19.36
C THR A 14 -6.39 -2.14 19.05
N GLY A 15 -5.73 -2.61 18.00
CA GLY A 15 -4.57 -1.95 17.42
C GLY A 15 -5.04 -0.77 16.57
N THR A 16 -4.56 0.41 16.88
CA THR A 16 -4.93 1.65 16.17
C THR A 16 -3.69 2.38 15.70
N GLY A 17 -3.73 2.96 14.52
CA GLY A 17 -2.68 3.83 14.02
C GLY A 17 -3.20 4.89 13.06
N TYR A 18 -2.47 5.99 12.98
CA TYR A 18 -2.73 7.10 12.08
C TYR A 18 -1.57 7.23 11.10
N VAL A 19 -1.88 7.10 9.83
CA VAL A 19 -0.93 7.30 8.72
C VAL A 19 -1.14 8.70 8.18
N TYR A 20 -0.09 9.52 8.22
CA TYR A 20 -0.13 10.92 7.81
C TYR A 20 1.16 11.31 7.09
N SER A 21 1.16 12.46 6.45
CA SER A 21 2.34 13.06 5.84
C SER A 21 2.80 14.27 6.63
N ASP A 22 4.08 14.27 7.03
CA ASP A 22 4.76 15.38 7.74
C ASP A 22 4.81 16.67 6.92
N LYS A 23 4.49 16.61 5.63
CA LYS A 23 4.29 17.80 4.78
C LYS A 23 3.05 18.61 5.15
N PHE A 24 2.01 17.96 5.71
CA PHE A 24 0.69 18.58 5.94
C PHE A 24 0.32 18.70 7.41
N ILE A 25 0.93 17.92 8.30
CA ILE A 25 0.70 17.95 9.74
C ILE A 25 1.95 17.50 10.47
N ASN A 26 2.29 18.15 11.58
CA ASN A 26 3.43 17.75 12.41
C ASN A 26 3.06 16.59 13.35
N ASP A 27 4.08 15.92 13.89
CA ASP A 27 3.93 14.71 14.72
C ASP A 27 3.06 14.95 15.98
N LYS A 28 3.15 16.15 16.58
CA LYS A 28 2.40 16.52 17.79
C LYS A 28 0.91 16.66 17.49
N ASP A 29 0.57 17.39 16.44
CA ASP A 29 -0.82 17.61 16.05
C ASP A 29 -1.45 16.31 15.50
N ALA A 30 -0.65 15.47 14.82
CA ALA A 30 -1.10 14.14 14.38
C ALA A 30 -1.46 13.23 15.57
N LEU A 31 -0.74 13.33 16.68
CA LEU A 31 -1.08 12.59 17.89
C LEU A 31 -2.39 13.10 18.50
N ILE A 32 -2.59 14.42 18.54
CA ILE A 32 -3.85 15.04 19.03
C ILE A 32 -5.03 14.56 18.15
N ASP A 33 -4.87 14.58 16.83
CA ASP A 33 -5.86 14.07 15.91
C ASP A 33 -6.20 12.61 16.23
N LEU A 34 -5.20 11.73 16.34
CA LEU A 34 -5.39 10.33 16.65
C LEU A 34 -6.15 10.13 17.97
N GLU A 35 -5.78 10.83 19.02
CA GLU A 35 -6.43 10.73 20.33
C GLU A 35 -7.88 11.23 20.30
N SER A 36 -8.16 12.29 19.53
CA SER A 36 -9.51 12.84 19.38
C SER A 36 -10.49 11.89 18.68
N TRP A 37 -9.98 11.01 17.82
CA TRP A 37 -10.84 10.07 17.07
C TRP A 37 -11.01 8.72 17.73
N THR A 38 -10.03 8.31 18.55
CA THR A 38 -10.15 7.11 19.33
C THR A 38 -11.05 7.39 20.52
N ASN A 39 -12.35 7.19 20.38
CA ASN A 39 -13.28 7.26 21.48
C ASN A 39 -13.05 6.10 22.51
N ARG A 40 -11.79 5.69 22.71
CA ARG A 40 -11.37 4.55 23.53
C ARG A 40 -10.18 4.95 24.39
N LYS A 41 -10.08 4.39 25.58
CA LYS A 41 -8.95 4.63 26.49
C LYS A 41 -7.66 4.08 25.87
N VAL A 42 -6.68 4.95 25.69
CA VAL A 42 -5.31 4.56 25.30
C VAL A 42 -4.66 3.80 26.46
N ILE A 43 -4.20 2.57 26.19
CA ILE A 43 -3.58 1.69 27.21
C ILE A 43 -2.06 1.59 27.05
N THR A 44 -1.50 2.14 25.97
CA THR A 44 -0.06 2.11 25.69
C THR A 44 0.43 3.47 25.23
N LYS A 45 1.70 3.77 25.46
CA LYS A 45 2.31 4.99 24.92
C LYS A 45 2.34 4.90 23.38
N PRO A 46 1.85 5.91 22.66
CA PRO A 46 1.94 5.96 21.19
C PRO A 46 3.38 5.85 20.72
N LYS A 47 3.61 5.09 19.64
CA LYS A 47 4.92 4.92 19.02
C LYS A 47 4.93 5.61 17.66
N LEU A 48 5.84 6.57 17.50
CA LEU A 48 6.09 7.19 16.21
C LEU A 48 6.96 6.28 15.34
N ILE A 49 6.48 6.00 14.14
CA ILE A 49 7.22 5.25 13.10
C ILE A 49 7.35 6.16 11.89
N LYS A 50 8.59 6.49 11.52
CA LYS A 50 8.87 7.30 10.32
C LYS A 50 9.45 6.43 9.22
N TRP A 51 8.97 6.64 8.01
CA TRP A 51 9.54 6.00 6.82
C TRP A 51 9.52 6.97 5.63
N LYS A 52 10.35 6.68 4.66
CA LYS A 52 10.33 7.34 3.36
C LYS A 52 9.95 6.29 2.32
N PRO A 53 8.86 6.47 1.57
CA PRO A 53 8.51 5.56 0.49
C PRO A 53 9.69 5.37 -0.46
N SER A 54 10.13 4.14 -0.62
CA SER A 54 11.31 3.82 -1.42
C SER A 54 11.29 2.38 -1.89
N VAL A 55 11.95 2.12 -3.00
CA VAL A 55 12.09 0.80 -3.61
C VAL A 55 13.50 0.65 -4.17
N LEU A 56 14.12 -0.50 -3.95
CA LEU A 56 15.42 -0.82 -4.55
C LEU A 56 15.29 -0.93 -6.07
N LYS A 57 16.24 -0.34 -6.79
CA LYS A 57 16.33 -0.47 -8.25
C LYS A 57 16.58 -1.92 -8.68
N ASN A 58 17.46 -2.62 -7.94
CA ASN A 58 17.78 -4.02 -8.15
C ASN A 58 17.67 -4.75 -6.81
N SER A 59 16.75 -5.68 -6.72
CA SER A 59 16.54 -6.49 -5.52
C SER A 59 17.37 -7.77 -5.52
N TRP A 60 17.85 -8.20 -6.67
CA TRP A 60 18.76 -9.34 -6.85
C TRP A 60 20.05 -8.87 -7.51
N CYS A 61 21.16 -8.96 -6.76
CA CYS A 61 22.50 -8.66 -7.22
C CYS A 61 23.42 -9.85 -6.89
N ASP A 62 24.08 -10.40 -7.88
CA ASP A 62 24.97 -11.55 -7.76
C ASP A 62 24.30 -12.73 -7.02
N ASN A 63 24.78 -13.09 -5.86
CA ASN A 63 24.25 -14.17 -5.01
C ASN A 63 23.33 -13.66 -3.86
N VAL A 64 22.98 -12.37 -3.86
CA VAL A 64 22.14 -11.77 -2.81
C VAL A 64 20.80 -11.33 -3.36
N VAL A 65 19.72 -11.74 -2.73
CA VAL A 65 18.36 -11.27 -3.01
C VAL A 65 17.76 -10.61 -1.78
N THR A 66 17.26 -9.40 -1.97
CA THR A 66 16.53 -8.67 -0.93
C THR A 66 15.03 -8.88 -1.10
N ILE A 67 14.34 -9.21 -0.03
CA ILE A 67 12.87 -9.41 0.01
C ILE A 67 12.23 -8.59 1.14
N GLY A 68 10.91 -8.45 1.11
CA GLY A 68 10.15 -7.76 2.14
C GLY A 68 10.48 -6.26 2.24
N LEU A 69 10.50 -5.72 3.46
CA LEU A 69 10.76 -4.30 3.70
C LEU A 69 12.14 -3.84 3.23
N GLY A 70 13.12 -4.73 3.19
CA GLY A 70 14.44 -4.43 2.65
C GLY A 70 14.43 -4.19 1.14
N GLN A 71 13.46 -4.75 0.42
CA GLN A 71 13.29 -4.52 -1.02
C GLN A 71 12.61 -3.19 -1.33
N GLY A 72 11.64 -2.82 -0.51
CA GLY A 72 10.89 -1.57 -0.65
C GLY A 72 9.66 -1.52 0.24
N PHE A 73 9.27 -0.31 0.58
CA PHE A 73 8.05 -0.04 1.31
C PHE A 73 7.48 1.30 0.87
N ILE A 74 6.18 1.37 0.65
CA ILE A 74 5.50 2.57 0.18
C ILE A 74 4.57 3.08 1.25
N ASP A 75 3.57 2.26 1.63
CA ASP A 75 2.51 2.64 2.54
C ASP A 75 1.90 1.36 3.16
N PRO A 76 1.45 1.37 4.42
CA PRO A 76 0.84 0.20 5.06
C PRO A 76 -0.59 -0.10 4.57
N LEU A 77 -1.15 0.71 3.67
CA LEU A 77 -2.50 0.55 3.16
C LEU A 77 -2.74 -0.87 2.62
N GLU A 78 -3.88 -1.47 2.99
CA GLU A 78 -4.33 -2.81 2.55
C GLU A 78 -3.31 -3.94 2.82
N SER A 79 -2.46 -3.77 3.83
CA SER A 79 -1.41 -4.77 4.15
C SER A 79 -0.48 -5.09 2.96
N ASN A 80 -0.30 -4.14 2.06
CA ASN A 80 0.45 -4.28 0.82
C ASN A 80 1.87 -4.83 1.01
N GLY A 81 2.50 -4.51 2.14
CA GLY A 81 3.81 -5.04 2.49
C GLY A 81 3.83 -6.57 2.56
N LEU A 82 2.79 -7.21 3.11
CA LEU A 82 2.69 -8.67 3.18
C LEU A 82 2.49 -9.28 1.79
N TYR A 83 1.63 -8.68 0.97
CA TYR A 83 1.47 -9.09 -0.42
C TYR A 83 2.81 -9.07 -1.18
N MET A 84 3.58 -8.00 -1.05
CA MET A 84 4.88 -7.86 -1.71
C MET A 84 5.89 -8.90 -1.25
N VAL A 85 5.89 -9.27 0.05
CA VAL A 85 6.74 -10.36 0.57
C VAL A 85 6.39 -11.68 -0.11
N VAL A 86 5.11 -12.07 -0.08
CA VAL A 86 4.66 -13.34 -0.67
C VAL A 86 4.94 -13.39 -2.17
N TYR A 87 4.64 -12.30 -2.88
CA TYR A 87 4.89 -12.20 -4.32
C TYR A 87 6.38 -12.34 -4.65
N SER A 88 7.25 -11.61 -3.93
CA SER A 88 8.70 -11.62 -4.18
C SER A 88 9.30 -13.01 -3.94
N ILE A 89 8.89 -13.71 -2.88
CA ILE A 89 9.33 -15.08 -2.59
C ILE A 89 8.87 -16.03 -3.70
N THR A 90 7.60 -15.97 -4.08
CA THR A 90 7.04 -16.83 -5.12
C THR A 90 7.75 -16.64 -6.46
N LEU A 91 7.99 -15.37 -6.83
CA LEU A 91 8.74 -15.04 -8.04
C LEU A 91 10.19 -15.53 -7.98
N LEU A 92 10.85 -15.34 -6.83
CA LEU A 92 12.22 -15.79 -6.63
C LEU A 92 12.36 -17.30 -6.83
N VAL A 93 11.50 -18.09 -6.18
CA VAL A 93 11.47 -19.55 -6.33
C VAL A 93 11.26 -19.94 -7.79
N LYS A 94 10.30 -19.32 -8.48
CA LYS A 94 10.08 -19.56 -9.91
C LYS A 94 11.32 -19.24 -10.77
N CYS A 95 12.02 -18.14 -10.48
CA CYS A 95 13.23 -17.77 -11.20
C CYS A 95 14.37 -18.78 -10.97
N ILE A 96 14.58 -19.21 -9.73
CA ILE A 96 15.60 -20.21 -9.37
C ILE A 96 15.31 -21.54 -10.10
N LEU A 97 14.09 -22.05 -9.98
CA LEU A 97 13.70 -23.34 -10.60
C LEU A 97 13.82 -23.34 -12.14
N LYS A 98 13.63 -22.15 -12.77
CA LYS A 98 13.76 -21.99 -14.22
C LYS A 98 15.16 -21.59 -14.69
N GLY A 99 16.11 -21.40 -13.79
CA GLY A 99 17.43 -20.86 -14.11
C GLY A 99 17.38 -19.44 -14.70
N SER A 100 16.38 -18.65 -14.33
CA SER A 100 16.21 -17.29 -14.86
C SER A 100 17.28 -16.35 -14.30
N PRO A 101 17.83 -15.42 -15.10
CA PRO A 101 18.86 -14.50 -14.61
C PRO A 101 18.29 -13.45 -13.64
N PRO A 102 19.09 -12.90 -12.72
CA PRO A 102 18.69 -11.84 -11.80
C PRO A 102 17.97 -10.66 -12.46
N LYS A 103 18.38 -10.30 -13.68
CA LYS A 103 17.76 -9.23 -14.47
C LYS A 103 16.26 -9.48 -14.73
N ALA A 104 15.84 -10.72 -14.93
CA ALA A 104 14.44 -11.07 -15.16
C ALA A 104 13.61 -10.84 -13.89
N TYR A 105 14.11 -11.28 -12.74
CA TYR A 105 13.51 -11.00 -11.44
C TYR A 105 13.38 -9.50 -11.17
N ASN A 106 14.48 -8.76 -11.31
CA ASN A 106 14.54 -7.32 -11.07
C ASN A 106 13.55 -6.54 -11.93
N ARG A 107 13.46 -6.88 -13.22
CA ARG A 107 12.50 -6.25 -14.14
C ARG A 107 11.05 -6.48 -13.70
N THR A 108 10.72 -7.71 -13.32
CA THR A 108 9.37 -8.04 -12.85
C THR A 108 9.05 -7.33 -11.55
N MET A 109 9.96 -7.36 -10.57
CA MET A 109 9.75 -6.68 -9.29
C MET A 109 9.60 -5.17 -9.44
N SER A 110 10.41 -4.54 -10.30
CA SER A 110 10.29 -3.10 -10.60
C SER A 110 8.90 -2.74 -11.12
N LYS A 111 8.35 -3.57 -12.03
CA LYS A 111 6.99 -3.39 -12.54
C LYS A 111 5.95 -3.56 -11.43
N VAL A 112 6.04 -4.62 -10.64
CA VAL A 112 5.09 -4.90 -9.55
C VAL A 112 5.11 -3.78 -8.51
N HIS A 113 6.28 -3.27 -8.14
CA HIS A 113 6.36 -2.12 -7.23
C HIS A 113 5.73 -0.86 -7.81
N LYS A 114 5.91 -0.60 -9.11
CA LYS A 114 5.25 0.52 -9.77
C LYS A 114 3.73 0.35 -9.78
N ASP A 115 3.24 -0.84 -10.12
CA ASP A 115 1.81 -1.15 -10.13
C ASP A 115 1.22 -1.02 -8.72
N ASN A 116 1.94 -1.48 -7.70
CA ASN A 116 1.55 -1.34 -6.29
C ASN A 116 1.53 0.13 -5.83
N SER A 117 2.51 0.93 -6.22
CA SER A 117 2.53 2.37 -5.92
C SER A 117 1.33 3.09 -6.52
N ASN A 118 0.98 2.75 -7.75
CA ASN A 118 -0.18 3.29 -8.43
C ASN A 118 -1.48 2.86 -7.74
N TYR A 119 -1.60 1.60 -7.34
CA TYR A 119 -2.74 1.09 -6.58
C TYR A 119 -2.96 1.88 -5.27
N ILE A 120 -1.90 2.09 -4.50
CA ILE A 120 -1.95 2.89 -3.27
C ILE A 120 -2.38 4.33 -3.58
N LEU A 121 -1.76 4.96 -4.58
CA LEU A 121 -2.06 6.32 -4.98
C LEU A 121 -3.55 6.51 -5.34
N HIS A 122 -4.16 5.51 -5.99
CA HIS A 122 -5.58 5.56 -6.33
C HIS A 122 -6.49 5.70 -5.11
N HIS A 123 -6.19 5.04 -4.00
CA HIS A 123 -6.98 5.17 -2.77
C HIS A 123 -7.01 6.63 -2.28
N TYR A 124 -5.89 7.35 -2.42
CA TYR A 124 -5.83 8.75 -2.04
C TYR A 124 -6.56 9.65 -3.04
N MET A 125 -6.41 9.38 -4.34
CA MET A 125 -6.99 10.21 -5.40
C MET A 125 -8.51 10.08 -5.50
N LEU A 126 -9.04 8.87 -5.32
CA LEU A 126 -10.48 8.57 -5.42
C LEU A 126 -11.25 8.91 -4.14
N SER A 127 -10.57 9.29 -3.07
CA SER A 127 -11.23 9.75 -1.86
C SER A 127 -12.16 10.93 -2.17
N GLN A 128 -13.39 10.89 -1.63
CA GLN A 128 -14.35 12.01 -1.76
C GLN A 128 -13.99 13.21 -0.86
N ARG A 129 -12.97 13.06 -0.01
CA ARG A 129 -12.55 14.10 0.91
C ARG A 129 -11.81 15.23 0.19
N ASP A 130 -12.10 16.47 0.61
CA ASP A 130 -11.43 17.71 0.19
C ASP A 130 -11.29 18.71 1.34
N ASP A 131 -11.56 18.25 2.56
CA ASP A 131 -11.64 19.04 3.78
C ASP A 131 -10.26 19.53 4.29
N THR A 132 -9.16 18.94 3.80
CA THR A 132 -7.79 19.35 4.18
C THR A 132 -6.88 19.52 2.97
N ASP A 133 -5.74 20.19 3.16
CA ASP A 133 -4.72 20.36 2.12
C ASP A 133 -4.12 19.02 1.67
N PHE A 134 -4.04 18.05 2.57
CA PHE A 134 -3.62 16.69 2.26
C PHE A 134 -4.54 16.07 1.18
N TRP A 135 -5.86 16.05 1.38
CA TRP A 135 -6.79 15.46 0.43
C TRP A 135 -6.87 16.27 -0.87
N ARG A 136 -6.89 17.60 -0.77
CA ARG A 136 -6.84 18.49 -1.94
C ARG A 136 -5.57 18.30 -2.78
N TYR A 137 -4.44 17.98 -2.15
CA TYR A 137 -3.20 17.69 -2.85
C TYR A 137 -3.34 16.46 -3.75
N TYR A 138 -3.90 15.37 -3.23
CA TYR A 138 -4.05 14.14 -4.02
C TYR A 138 -5.10 14.25 -5.13
N LYS A 139 -6.12 15.06 -4.98
CA LYS A 139 -7.10 15.34 -6.05
C LYS A 139 -6.52 16.05 -7.28
N LYS A 140 -5.34 16.64 -7.19
CA LYS A 140 -4.66 17.26 -8.33
C LYS A 140 -4.07 16.25 -9.31
N PHE A 141 -3.91 15.01 -8.91
CA PHE A 141 -3.42 13.94 -9.78
C PHE A 141 -4.57 13.44 -10.66
N ASP A 142 -4.29 13.26 -11.95
CA ASP A 142 -5.28 12.78 -12.91
C ASP A 142 -5.30 11.24 -12.90
N ALA A 143 -6.33 10.67 -12.27
CA ALA A 143 -6.52 9.22 -12.17
C ALA A 143 -6.76 8.57 -13.54
N THR A 144 -7.25 9.32 -14.51
CA THR A 144 -7.67 8.75 -15.80
C THR A 144 -6.50 8.47 -16.74
N LYS A 145 -5.38 9.18 -16.59
CA LYS A 145 -4.25 9.13 -17.54
C LYS A 145 -3.25 8.00 -17.31
N THR A 146 -3.25 7.36 -16.15
CA THR A 146 -2.07 6.54 -15.80
C THR A 146 -2.36 5.11 -15.44
N VAL A 147 -3.57 4.72 -15.03
CA VAL A 147 -3.65 3.45 -14.31
C VAL A 147 -4.93 2.64 -14.53
N TRP A 148 -6.08 3.26 -14.72
CA TRP A 148 -7.32 2.50 -14.74
C TRP A 148 -7.44 1.55 -15.93
N ASP A 149 -7.02 1.98 -17.12
CA ASP A 149 -7.03 1.12 -18.31
C ASP A 149 -6.01 -0.02 -18.25
N GLU A 150 -4.86 0.22 -17.67
CA GLU A 150 -3.88 -0.83 -17.44
C GLU A 150 -4.27 -1.73 -16.26
N TYR A 151 -4.92 -1.18 -15.24
CA TYR A 151 -5.35 -1.92 -14.06
C TYR A 151 -6.56 -2.80 -14.35
N SER A 152 -7.58 -2.30 -15.04
CA SER A 152 -8.76 -3.07 -15.41
C SER A 152 -8.44 -4.22 -16.36
N LYS A 153 -7.48 -4.05 -17.27
CA LYS A 153 -6.96 -5.12 -18.12
C LYS A 153 -6.18 -6.17 -17.32
N LYS A 154 -5.38 -5.74 -16.34
CA LYS A 154 -4.60 -6.64 -15.49
C LYS A 154 -5.41 -7.29 -14.37
N THR A 155 -6.49 -6.67 -13.88
CA THR A 155 -7.40 -7.29 -12.92
C THR A 155 -7.99 -8.57 -13.50
N ASN A 156 -8.34 -8.59 -14.76
CA ASN A 156 -8.81 -9.79 -15.43
C ASN A 156 -7.73 -10.90 -15.52
N GLU A 157 -6.45 -10.54 -15.61
CA GLU A 157 -5.36 -11.51 -15.57
C GLU A 157 -5.03 -11.98 -14.13
N TYR A 158 -5.19 -11.11 -13.13
CA TYR A 158 -4.92 -11.42 -11.71
C TYR A 158 -6.08 -12.14 -11.02
N THR A 159 -7.32 -11.89 -11.38
CA THR A 159 -8.49 -12.64 -10.88
C THR A 159 -8.43 -14.12 -11.26
N ASN A 160 -7.78 -14.48 -12.35
CA ASN A 160 -7.52 -15.87 -12.72
C ASN A 160 -6.42 -16.53 -11.86
N LEU A 161 -5.59 -15.77 -11.16
CA LEU A 161 -4.54 -16.28 -10.27
C LEU A 161 -4.98 -16.32 -8.80
N TYR A 162 -5.90 -15.44 -8.38
CA TYR A 162 -6.38 -15.28 -6.99
C TYR A 162 -7.87 -14.87 -7.01
N PRO A 163 -8.80 -15.79 -7.33
CA PRO A 163 -10.20 -15.40 -7.58
C PRO A 163 -10.93 -14.77 -6.40
N ASP A 164 -10.54 -15.02 -5.14
CA ASP A 164 -11.40 -14.73 -4.00
C ASP A 164 -10.83 -13.77 -2.94
N ALA A 165 -9.55 -13.45 -2.92
CA ALA A 165 -8.96 -12.87 -1.72
C ALA A 165 -8.82 -11.33 -1.72
N ILE A 166 -8.52 -10.69 -2.83
CA ILE A 166 -8.18 -9.25 -2.86
C ILE A 166 -9.30 -8.38 -3.44
N TRP A 167 -9.99 -8.86 -4.44
CA TRP A 167 -10.96 -8.07 -5.21
C TRP A 167 -12.36 -8.04 -4.61
N GLY A 168 -12.73 -9.02 -3.81
CA GLY A 168 -13.96 -8.99 -3.01
C GLY A 168 -13.96 -7.85 -2.00
N GLN A 169 -12.80 -7.48 -1.46
CA GLN A 169 -12.66 -6.35 -0.56
C GLN A 169 -12.71 -5.00 -1.28
N LEU A 170 -12.16 -4.87 -2.47
CA LEU A 170 -12.27 -3.65 -3.29
C LEU A 170 -13.72 -3.36 -3.72
N GLY A 171 -14.51 -4.37 -4.01
CA GLY A 171 -15.95 -4.23 -4.31
C GLY A 171 -16.80 -3.76 -3.12
N LEU A 172 -16.31 -3.91 -1.89
CA LEU A 172 -16.98 -3.44 -0.67
C LEU A 172 -16.65 -1.98 -0.32
N TYR A 173 -15.51 -1.45 -0.79
CA TYR A 173 -15.07 -0.08 -0.49
C TYR A 173 -15.43 0.92 -1.59
N PHE A 174 -15.67 0.47 -2.77
CA PHE A 174 -16.10 1.30 -3.88
C PHE A 174 -17.50 0.85 -4.29
N ASP A 175 -18.51 1.66 -4.02
CA ASP A 175 -19.77 1.61 -4.75
C ASP A 175 -19.44 1.89 -6.23
N ALA A 176 -18.86 0.90 -6.88
CA ALA A 176 -18.72 0.94 -8.32
C ALA A 176 -20.14 1.00 -8.90
N PRO A 177 -20.46 1.96 -9.75
CA PRO A 177 -21.75 1.97 -10.41
C PRO A 177 -21.91 0.61 -11.10
N LYS A 178 -22.93 -0.12 -10.72
CA LYS A 178 -23.31 -1.38 -11.39
C LYS A 178 -23.51 -1.07 -12.86
N PRO A 179 -22.99 -1.90 -13.76
CA PRO A 179 -23.18 -1.72 -15.18
C PRO A 179 -24.66 -1.70 -15.56
#